data_617e6789ac201ccb793f0407f20a144e
#
_entry.id   617e6789ac201ccb793f0407f20a144e
#
_cell.length_a   1.000
_cell.length_b   1.000
_cell.length_c   1.000
_cell.angle_alpha   90.00
_cell.angle_beta   90.00
_cell.angle_gamma   90.00
#
_symmetry.space_group_name_H-M   'P 1'
#
loop_
_entity.id
_entity.type
_entity.pdbx_description
1 polymer ?
#
loop_
_entity_poly.entity_id
_entity_poly.type
_entity_poly.pdbx_seq_one_letter_code
_entity_poly.pdbx_strand_id
1 'polypeptide(L)'
;PINLLPALAKGYMTFGSFNRPNKLSRNVITLWSRLLRALPDARMLLGGMPDTGNYESLIMWFAEEGISRNRLDIHPRSGMEQYLTLHHQVDICLDTFPYNGGTTTHHALWMGVPTLTLSGQSMAGRVGSAILSRVGLQEFAVEHPDDFIAQGLRWAGNLAALADLR
;
A
#
# COMPACT_ATOMS: atom_id res chain seq x y z
N PRO A 1 -2.01 18.27 -8.61
CA PRO A 1 -3.37 18.21 -8.06
C PRO A 1 -3.72 16.77 -7.71
N ILE A 2 -4.56 16.59 -6.67
CA ILE A 2 -5.09 15.28 -6.28
C ILE A 2 -6.16 14.90 -7.31
N ASN A 3 -6.13 13.63 -7.77
CA ASN A 3 -7.12 13.09 -8.69
C ASN A 3 -8.31 12.45 -7.97
N LEU A 4 -9.37 12.13 -8.69
CA LEU A 4 -10.48 11.33 -8.16
C LEU A 4 -10.01 9.93 -7.78
N LEU A 5 -10.72 9.30 -6.84
CA LEU A 5 -10.40 7.94 -6.38
C LEU A 5 -10.41 6.96 -7.55
N PRO A 6 -9.29 6.28 -7.85
CA PRO A 6 -9.17 5.41 -9.02
C PRO A 6 -10.21 4.28 -9.07
N ALA A 7 -10.54 3.71 -7.92
CA ALA A 7 -11.49 2.60 -7.82
C ALA A 7 -12.88 2.94 -8.38
N LEU A 8 -13.31 4.21 -8.31
CA LEU A 8 -14.61 4.65 -8.86
C LEU A 8 -14.66 4.50 -10.39
N ALA A 9 -13.53 4.72 -11.06
CA ALA A 9 -13.46 4.58 -12.51
C ALA A 9 -13.09 3.16 -12.96
N LYS A 10 -12.23 2.47 -12.18
CA LYS A 10 -11.72 1.15 -12.52
C LYS A 10 -12.67 0.01 -12.15
N GLY A 11 -13.53 0.21 -11.15
CA GLY A 11 -14.39 -0.83 -10.60
C GLY A 11 -13.68 -1.86 -9.70
N TYR A 12 -12.40 -1.63 -9.36
CA TYR A 12 -11.63 -2.46 -8.43
C TYR A 12 -10.63 -1.62 -7.66
N MET A 13 -10.25 -2.08 -6.47
CA MET A 13 -9.24 -1.45 -5.62
C MET A 13 -7.83 -1.66 -6.17
N THR A 14 -7.03 -0.60 -6.12
CA THR A 14 -5.59 -0.67 -6.33
C THR A 14 -4.89 -0.30 -5.03
N PHE A 15 -4.25 -1.29 -4.39
CA PHE A 15 -3.32 -1.06 -3.30
C PHE A 15 -1.95 -0.72 -3.86
N GLY A 16 -1.15 0.04 -3.11
CA GLY A 16 0.18 0.42 -3.58
C GLY A 16 1.23 0.40 -2.48
N SER A 17 2.48 0.22 -2.87
CA SER A 17 3.62 0.44 -1.99
C SER A 17 4.78 1.05 -2.78
N PHE A 18 5.37 2.09 -2.21
CA PHE A 18 6.53 2.79 -2.74
C PHE A 18 7.74 2.63 -1.83
N ASN A 19 7.68 1.69 -0.90
CA ASN A 19 8.77 1.39 0.01
C ASN A 19 9.93 0.71 -0.71
N ARG A 20 11.13 0.92 -0.17
CA ARG A 20 12.34 0.29 -0.72
C ARG A 20 12.21 -1.24 -0.71
N PRO A 21 12.73 -1.93 -1.75
CA PRO A 21 12.62 -3.39 -1.88
C PRO A 21 13.14 -4.17 -0.66
N ASN A 22 14.18 -3.67 0.01
CA ASN A 22 14.74 -4.31 1.21
C ASN A 22 13.81 -4.30 2.45
N LYS A 23 12.71 -3.56 2.39
CA LYS A 23 11.63 -3.61 3.39
C LYS A 23 10.53 -4.61 3.04
N LEU A 24 10.51 -5.12 1.83
CA LEU A 24 9.53 -6.09 1.34
C LEU A 24 9.94 -7.50 1.75
N SER A 25 9.70 -7.84 3.01
CA SER A 25 9.97 -9.18 3.53
C SER A 25 8.84 -10.16 3.17
N ARG A 26 9.13 -11.45 3.32
CA ARG A 26 8.11 -12.49 3.12
C ARG A 26 6.88 -12.28 4.01
N ASN A 27 7.06 -11.90 5.26
CA ASN A 27 5.95 -11.63 6.19
C ASN A 27 5.07 -10.45 5.70
N VAL A 28 5.68 -9.42 5.14
CA VAL A 28 4.94 -8.29 4.54
C VAL A 28 4.08 -8.79 3.37
N ILE A 29 4.67 -9.57 2.47
CA ILE A 29 3.96 -10.12 1.31
C ILE A 29 2.84 -11.07 1.73
N THR A 30 3.05 -11.90 2.73
CA THR A 30 2.01 -12.79 3.29
C THR A 30 0.81 -11.99 3.80
N LEU A 31 1.04 -10.92 4.57
CA LEU A 31 -0.05 -10.09 5.08
C LEU A 31 -0.80 -9.38 3.94
N TRP A 32 -0.09 -8.75 3.01
CA TRP A 32 -0.71 -8.08 1.87
C TRP A 32 -1.50 -9.05 0.97
N SER A 33 -0.97 -10.25 0.79
CA SER A 33 -1.63 -11.30 0.01
C SER A 33 -2.94 -11.78 0.65
N ARG A 34 -3.02 -11.80 1.99
CA ARG A 34 -4.29 -12.07 2.68
C ARG A 34 -5.37 -11.07 2.30
N LEU A 35 -5.04 -9.78 2.27
CA LEU A 35 -5.97 -8.73 1.85
C LEU A 35 -6.35 -8.88 0.37
N LEU A 36 -5.37 -9.13 -0.50
CA LEU A 36 -5.62 -9.33 -1.93
C LEU A 36 -6.47 -10.57 -2.22
N ARG A 37 -6.32 -11.66 -1.46
CA ARG A 37 -7.19 -12.86 -1.59
C ARG A 37 -8.63 -12.56 -1.19
N ALA A 38 -8.84 -11.73 -0.17
CA ALA A 38 -10.16 -11.33 0.27
C ALA A 38 -10.87 -10.36 -0.72
N LEU A 39 -10.12 -9.76 -1.64
CA LEU A 39 -10.59 -8.87 -2.70
C LEU A 39 -10.07 -9.37 -4.06
N PRO A 40 -10.72 -10.38 -4.70
CA PRO A 40 -10.18 -11.06 -5.88
C PRO A 40 -9.86 -10.16 -7.06
N ASP A 41 -10.59 -9.04 -7.24
CA ASP A 41 -10.38 -8.09 -8.34
C ASP A 41 -9.33 -7.02 -8.01
N ALA A 42 -8.91 -6.89 -6.74
CA ALA A 42 -7.93 -5.89 -6.34
C ALA A 42 -6.55 -6.15 -6.94
N ARG A 43 -5.81 -5.08 -7.17
CA ARG A 43 -4.45 -5.10 -7.73
C ARG A 43 -3.46 -4.48 -6.76
N MET A 44 -2.19 -4.84 -6.93
CA MET A 44 -1.07 -4.30 -6.17
C MET A 44 -0.09 -3.59 -7.09
N LEU A 45 0.11 -2.29 -6.87
CA LEU A 45 1.13 -1.49 -7.54
C LEU A 45 2.37 -1.41 -6.65
N LEU A 46 3.53 -1.77 -7.18
CA LEU A 46 4.83 -1.69 -6.52
C LEU A 46 5.71 -0.69 -7.25
N GLY A 47 5.90 0.48 -6.65
CA GLY A 47 6.73 1.54 -7.22
C GLY A 47 8.13 1.60 -6.62
N GLY A 48 9.08 2.17 -7.38
CA GLY A 48 10.45 2.35 -6.92
C GLY A 48 11.30 1.07 -6.89
N MET A 49 10.92 0.09 -7.71
CA MET A 49 11.62 -1.19 -7.82
C MET A 49 12.96 -1.03 -8.59
N PRO A 50 13.94 -1.92 -8.40
CA PRO A 50 15.21 -1.85 -9.14
C PRO A 50 15.02 -1.96 -10.65
N ASP A 51 15.79 -1.21 -11.43
CA ASP A 51 15.74 -1.26 -12.90
C ASP A 51 16.19 -2.62 -13.47
N THR A 52 17.03 -3.34 -12.75
CA THR A 52 17.67 -4.58 -13.18
C THR A 52 16.87 -5.84 -12.87
N GLY A 53 15.55 -5.73 -12.75
CA GLY A 53 14.66 -6.89 -12.77
C GLY A 53 14.83 -7.93 -11.65
N ASN A 54 15.55 -7.63 -10.59
CA ASN A 54 15.82 -8.59 -9.51
C ASN A 54 14.67 -8.63 -8.47
N TYR A 55 13.43 -8.73 -8.96
CA TYR A 55 12.22 -8.90 -8.13
C TYR A 55 11.47 -10.20 -8.42
N GLU A 56 12.13 -11.15 -9.06
CA GLU A 56 11.56 -12.48 -9.32
C GLU A 56 11.16 -13.19 -8.02
N SER A 57 11.99 -13.07 -6.98
CA SER A 57 11.67 -13.61 -5.66
C SER A 57 10.40 -12.99 -5.08
N LEU A 58 10.18 -11.70 -5.30
CA LEU A 58 8.98 -11.00 -4.85
C LEU A 58 7.73 -11.52 -5.57
N ILE A 59 7.81 -11.67 -6.88
CA ILE A 59 6.72 -12.26 -7.69
C ILE A 59 6.43 -13.68 -7.24
N MET A 60 7.47 -14.48 -6.98
CA MET A 60 7.34 -15.85 -6.48
C MET A 60 6.66 -15.89 -5.11
N TRP A 61 7.02 -15.02 -4.18
CA TRP A 61 6.36 -14.95 -2.86
C TRP A 61 4.87 -14.63 -2.97
N PHE A 62 4.48 -13.70 -3.86
CA PHE A 62 3.07 -13.44 -4.13
C PHE A 62 2.38 -14.65 -4.77
N ALA A 63 3.04 -15.35 -5.69
CA ALA A 63 2.49 -16.55 -6.34
C ALA A 63 2.29 -17.70 -5.33
N GLU A 64 3.22 -17.92 -4.42
CA GLU A 64 3.10 -18.90 -3.33
C GLU A 64 1.93 -18.59 -2.39
N GLU A 65 1.58 -17.32 -2.25
CA GLU A 65 0.40 -16.85 -1.51
C GLU A 65 -0.89 -16.85 -2.36
N GLY A 66 -0.85 -17.35 -3.59
CA GLY A 66 -1.99 -17.43 -4.49
C GLY A 66 -2.32 -16.15 -5.25
N ILE A 67 -1.40 -15.19 -5.30
CA ILE A 67 -1.58 -13.93 -6.05
C ILE A 67 -0.87 -14.06 -7.40
N SER A 68 -1.64 -14.09 -8.47
CA SER A 68 -1.11 -14.22 -9.84
C SER A 68 -0.38 -12.96 -10.32
N ARG A 69 0.60 -13.15 -11.21
CA ARG A 69 1.45 -12.06 -11.75
C ARG A 69 0.66 -10.92 -12.38
N ASN A 70 -0.47 -11.20 -13.01
CA ASN A 70 -1.32 -10.20 -13.67
C ASN A 70 -2.04 -9.26 -12.68
N ARG A 71 -2.01 -9.55 -11.39
CA ARG A 71 -2.52 -8.67 -10.33
C ARG A 71 -1.44 -7.72 -9.78
N LEU A 72 -0.19 -7.86 -10.22
CA LEU A 72 0.94 -7.06 -9.78
C LEU A 72 1.36 -6.09 -10.90
N ASP A 73 1.34 -4.81 -10.59
CA ASP A 73 1.83 -3.74 -11.44
C ASP A 73 3.15 -3.22 -10.87
N ILE A 74 4.27 -3.53 -11.51
CA ILE A 74 5.61 -3.29 -11.00
C ILE A 74 6.27 -2.19 -11.81
N HIS A 75 6.63 -1.10 -11.14
CA HIS A 75 7.24 0.07 -11.73
C HIS A 75 8.68 0.28 -11.22
N PRO A 76 9.64 0.50 -12.12
CA PRO A 76 11.02 0.79 -11.76
C PRO A 76 11.13 2.16 -11.09
N ARG A 77 12.31 2.44 -10.55
CA ARG A 77 12.64 3.78 -10.05
C ARG A 77 12.52 4.81 -11.17
N SER A 78 11.99 5.96 -10.83
CA SER A 78 11.77 7.06 -11.76
C SER A 78 12.08 8.40 -11.10
N GLY A 79 12.08 9.46 -11.89
CA GLY A 79 12.17 10.81 -11.37
C GLY A 79 10.99 11.17 -10.45
N MET A 80 11.15 12.20 -9.63
CA MET A 80 10.17 12.58 -8.59
C MET A 80 8.78 12.83 -9.17
N GLU A 81 8.68 13.47 -10.31
CA GLU A 81 7.40 13.78 -10.95
C GLU A 81 6.63 12.49 -11.33
N GLN A 82 7.29 11.57 -12.02
CA GLN A 82 6.69 10.29 -12.40
C GLN A 82 6.37 9.43 -11.18
N TYR A 83 7.26 9.41 -10.19
CA TYR A 83 7.05 8.71 -8.92
C TYR A 83 5.78 9.22 -8.20
N LEU A 84 5.59 10.54 -8.10
CA LEU A 84 4.38 11.11 -7.49
C LEU A 84 3.15 10.81 -8.36
N THR A 85 3.26 10.89 -9.68
CA THR A 85 2.15 10.60 -10.59
C THR A 85 1.63 9.16 -10.48
N LEU A 86 2.48 8.18 -10.14
CA LEU A 86 2.05 6.81 -9.89
C LEU A 86 1.03 6.69 -8.76
N HIS A 87 1.08 7.58 -7.75
CA HIS A 87 0.10 7.61 -6.67
C HIS A 87 -1.34 7.89 -7.16
N HIS A 88 -1.49 8.51 -8.34
CA HIS A 88 -2.79 8.71 -8.97
C HIS A 88 -3.49 7.40 -9.38
N GLN A 89 -2.78 6.28 -9.42
CA GLN A 89 -3.32 4.97 -9.73
C GLN A 89 -3.69 4.15 -8.49
N VAL A 90 -3.34 4.64 -7.30
CA VAL A 90 -3.47 3.93 -6.03
C VAL A 90 -4.61 4.51 -5.19
N ASP A 91 -5.41 3.64 -4.61
CA ASP A 91 -6.50 4.02 -3.70
C ASP A 91 -6.04 4.07 -2.23
N ILE A 92 -5.28 3.07 -1.80
CA ILE A 92 -4.70 2.97 -0.45
C ILE A 92 -3.27 2.43 -0.57
N CYS A 93 -2.31 3.07 0.07
CA CYS A 93 -0.97 2.52 0.25
C CYS A 93 -0.94 1.50 1.39
N LEU A 94 -0.18 0.43 1.22
CA LEU A 94 0.12 -0.56 2.25
C LEU A 94 1.53 -0.36 2.77
N ASP A 95 1.64 -0.19 4.09
CA ASP A 95 2.93 0.03 4.73
C ASP A 95 3.67 -1.28 5.00
N THR A 96 4.97 -1.17 5.08
CA THR A 96 5.88 -2.26 5.46
C THR A 96 6.01 -2.36 6.99
N PHE A 97 6.36 -3.54 7.47
CA PHE A 97 6.64 -3.81 8.89
C PHE A 97 7.77 -4.87 8.99
N PRO A 98 8.51 -4.95 10.08
CA PRO A 98 8.47 -4.12 11.29
C PRO A 98 9.07 -2.72 11.10
N TYR A 99 9.55 -2.38 9.91
CA TYR A 99 10.10 -1.07 9.57
C TYR A 99 9.13 -0.32 8.66
N ASN A 100 8.42 0.67 9.21
CA ASN A 100 7.43 1.45 8.46
C ASN A 100 8.06 2.40 7.44
N GLY A 101 7.25 2.85 6.48
CA GLY A 101 7.55 3.98 5.63
C GLY A 101 7.51 5.29 6.43
N GLY A 102 8.44 6.20 6.12
CA GLY A 102 8.42 7.56 6.64
C GLY A 102 8.16 8.53 5.50
N THR A 103 9.17 8.80 4.69
CA THR A 103 9.07 9.69 3.50
C THR A 103 7.98 9.21 2.54
N THR A 104 7.90 7.90 2.29
CA THR A 104 6.88 7.33 1.40
C THR A 104 5.47 7.55 1.91
N THR A 105 5.25 7.47 3.22
CA THR A 105 3.94 7.77 3.84
C THR A 105 3.57 9.25 3.67
N HIS A 106 4.52 10.18 3.86
CA HIS A 106 4.29 11.60 3.61
C HIS A 106 3.96 11.88 2.14
N HIS A 107 4.69 11.25 1.21
CA HIS A 107 4.42 11.41 -0.23
C HIS A 107 3.04 10.88 -0.61
N ALA A 108 2.65 9.73 -0.07
CA ALA A 108 1.30 9.19 -0.29
C ALA A 108 0.22 10.16 0.19
N LEU A 109 0.34 10.66 1.43
CA LEU A 109 -0.59 11.64 2.00
C LEU A 109 -0.61 12.96 1.19
N TRP A 110 0.55 13.44 0.73
CA TRP A 110 0.64 14.61 -0.14
C TRP A 110 -0.13 14.44 -1.44
N MET A 111 -0.18 13.21 -1.94
CA MET A 111 -0.92 12.86 -3.16
C MET A 111 -2.38 12.45 -2.89
N GLY A 112 -2.86 12.61 -1.65
CA GLY A 112 -4.23 12.26 -1.25
C GLY A 112 -4.45 10.75 -1.07
N VAL A 113 -3.40 9.96 -0.89
CA VAL A 113 -3.50 8.51 -0.74
C VAL A 113 -3.25 8.12 0.72
N PRO A 114 -4.25 7.62 1.45
CA PRO A 114 -4.05 7.15 2.82
C PRO A 114 -3.17 5.90 2.83
N THR A 115 -2.45 5.70 3.93
CA THR A 115 -1.57 4.54 4.11
C THR A 115 -2.08 3.68 5.27
N LEU A 116 -2.38 2.42 4.99
CA LEU A 116 -2.73 1.43 6.01
C LEU A 116 -1.44 0.84 6.59
N THR A 117 -1.24 0.98 7.90
CA THR A 117 -0.01 0.59 8.60
C THR A 117 -0.27 -0.37 9.74
N LEU A 118 0.63 -1.35 9.89
CA LEU A 118 0.70 -2.23 11.06
C LEU A 118 1.73 -1.66 12.02
N SER A 119 1.27 -1.18 13.18
CA SER A 119 2.13 -0.59 14.21
C SER A 119 2.87 -1.67 14.98
N GLY A 120 4.18 -1.46 15.15
CA GLY A 120 5.04 -2.35 15.93
C GLY A 120 5.43 -1.77 17.29
N GLN A 121 6.36 -2.45 17.97
CA GLN A 121 6.86 -2.04 19.29
C GLN A 121 8.09 -1.12 19.20
N SER A 122 8.85 -1.21 18.10
CA SER A 122 10.04 -0.38 17.88
C SER A 122 9.68 1.02 17.40
N MET A 123 10.60 1.97 17.54
CA MET A 123 10.45 3.32 16.97
C MET A 123 10.20 3.26 15.46
N ALA A 124 10.97 2.46 14.74
CA ALA A 124 10.83 2.28 13.30
C ALA A 124 9.48 1.67 12.89
N GLY A 125 8.90 0.83 13.75
CA GLY A 125 7.58 0.21 13.56
C GLY A 125 6.41 1.10 13.99
N ARG A 126 6.66 2.30 14.51
CA ARG A 126 5.62 3.26 14.96
C ARG A 126 5.60 4.56 14.16
N VAL A 127 6.49 4.69 13.19
CA VAL A 127 6.58 5.91 12.37
C VAL A 127 5.28 6.14 11.59
N GLY A 128 4.72 5.09 10.98
CA GLY A 128 3.46 5.18 10.23
C GLY A 128 2.30 5.67 11.09
N SER A 129 2.10 5.05 12.25
CA SER A 129 1.02 5.45 13.19
C SER A 129 1.21 6.87 13.71
N ALA A 130 2.44 7.28 13.98
CA ALA A 130 2.73 8.65 14.44
C ALA A 130 2.40 9.70 13.37
N ILE A 131 2.72 9.44 12.10
CA ILE A 131 2.39 10.33 10.98
C ILE A 131 0.87 10.41 10.81
N LEU A 132 0.19 9.26 10.73
CA LEU A 132 -1.25 9.18 10.51
C LEU A 132 -2.05 9.88 11.61
N SER A 133 -1.65 9.72 12.87
CA SER A 133 -2.30 10.38 14.00
C SER A 133 -2.22 11.91 13.92
N ARG A 134 -1.15 12.46 13.34
CA ARG A 134 -0.98 13.91 13.19
C ARG A 134 -1.90 14.55 12.16
N VAL A 135 -2.41 13.75 11.22
CA VAL A 135 -3.30 14.21 10.16
C VAL A 135 -4.75 13.69 10.32
N GLY A 136 -5.08 13.13 11.49
CA GLY A 136 -6.43 12.67 11.79
C GLY A 136 -6.80 11.32 11.17
N LEU A 137 -5.81 10.55 10.70
CA LEU A 137 -6.00 9.25 10.05
C LEU A 137 -5.60 8.07 10.95
N GLN A 138 -5.76 8.20 12.26
CA GLN A 138 -5.37 7.16 13.24
C GLN A 138 -6.06 5.82 12.98
N GLU A 139 -7.22 5.80 12.35
CA GLU A 139 -7.95 4.57 12.00
C GLU A 139 -7.26 3.72 10.92
N PHE A 140 -6.30 4.29 10.19
CA PHE A 140 -5.43 3.56 9.27
C PHE A 140 -4.21 2.93 9.95
N ALA A 141 -4.02 3.15 11.24
CA ALA A 141 -2.96 2.54 12.03
C ALA A 141 -3.55 1.47 12.94
N VAL A 142 -3.19 0.21 12.72
CA VAL A 142 -3.67 -0.94 13.48
C VAL A 142 -2.52 -1.67 14.17
N GLU A 143 -2.81 -2.46 15.20
CA GLU A 143 -1.80 -3.17 15.98
C GLU A 143 -1.77 -4.68 15.69
N HIS A 144 -2.81 -5.22 15.07
CA HIS A 144 -2.91 -6.64 14.77
C HIS A 144 -3.10 -6.92 13.28
N PRO A 145 -2.51 -8.01 12.75
CA PRO A 145 -2.66 -8.39 11.33
C PRO A 145 -4.11 -8.57 10.88
N ASP A 146 -4.98 -9.09 11.75
CA ASP A 146 -6.39 -9.29 11.41
C ASP A 146 -7.12 -7.95 11.28
N ASP A 147 -6.78 -6.96 12.10
CA ASP A 147 -7.33 -5.61 11.98
C ASP A 147 -6.84 -4.91 10.71
N PHE A 148 -5.61 -5.22 10.26
CA PHE A 148 -5.11 -4.73 8.97
C PHE A 148 -5.99 -5.20 7.81
N ILE A 149 -6.34 -6.47 7.80
CA ILE A 149 -7.26 -7.03 6.79
C ILE A 149 -8.65 -6.39 6.93
N ALA A 150 -9.20 -6.33 8.16
CA ALA A 150 -10.52 -5.77 8.40
C ALA A 150 -10.63 -4.31 7.94
N GLN A 151 -9.62 -3.48 8.20
CA GLN A 151 -9.60 -2.08 7.74
C GLN A 151 -9.47 -1.98 6.22
N GLY A 152 -8.64 -2.78 5.59
CA GLY A 152 -8.54 -2.82 4.13
C GLY A 152 -9.88 -3.17 3.48
N LEU A 153 -10.60 -4.16 4.02
CA LEU A 153 -11.92 -4.56 3.55
C LEU A 153 -12.98 -3.48 3.81
N ARG A 154 -12.96 -2.86 4.98
CA ARG A 154 -13.90 -1.78 5.33
C ARG A 154 -13.82 -0.62 4.34
N TRP A 155 -12.62 -0.16 4.02
CA TRP A 155 -12.42 0.94 3.09
C TRP A 155 -12.72 0.54 1.64
N ALA A 156 -12.40 -0.69 1.23
CA ALA A 156 -12.78 -1.21 -0.08
C ALA A 156 -14.31 -1.34 -0.24
N GLY A 157 -15.03 -1.56 0.84
CA GLY A 157 -16.50 -1.62 0.87
C GLY A 157 -17.19 -0.26 0.97
N ASN A 158 -16.45 0.85 1.13
CA ASN A 158 -17.00 2.19 1.27
C ASN A 158 -16.22 3.23 0.45
N LEU A 159 -16.33 3.11 -0.88
CA LEU A 159 -15.61 3.98 -1.81
C LEU A 159 -16.03 5.46 -1.70
N ALA A 160 -17.26 5.74 -1.32
CA ALA A 160 -17.71 7.13 -1.13
C ALA A 160 -16.92 7.79 0.00
N ALA A 161 -16.85 7.15 1.18
CA ALA A 161 -16.09 7.68 2.30
C ALA A 161 -14.58 7.75 2.00
N LEU A 162 -14.04 6.78 1.25
CA LEU A 162 -12.64 6.81 0.83
C LEU A 162 -12.35 7.96 -0.16
N ALA A 163 -13.30 8.26 -1.04
CA ALA A 163 -13.20 9.38 -1.97
C ALA A 163 -13.26 10.74 -1.26
N ASP A 164 -14.12 10.87 -0.24
CA ASP A 164 -14.24 12.09 0.57
C ASP A 164 -12.96 12.34 1.41
N LEU A 165 -12.31 11.26 1.83
CA LEU A 165 -11.08 11.34 2.60
C LEU A 165 -9.87 11.74 1.73
N ARG A 166 -9.89 11.40 0.42
CA ARG A 166 -8.85 11.73 -0.55
C ARG A 166 -8.81 13.24 -0.82
#